data_187896b745e6478c81510b07b23da8f7
#
_entry.id   187896b745e6478c81510b07b23da8f7
#
_cell.length_a   1.000
_cell.length_b   1.000
_cell.length_c   1.000
_cell.angle_alpha   90.00
_cell.angle_beta   90.00
_cell.angle_gamma   90.00
#
_symmetry.space_group_name_H-M   'P 1'
#
loop_
_entity.id
_entity.type
_entity.pdbx_description
1 polymer ?
#
loop_
_entity_poly.entity_id
_entity_poly.type
_entity_poly.pdbx_seq_one_letter_code
_entity_poly.pdbx_strand_id
1 'polypeptide(L)'
;YGHQVIGGIGEELLRKSVEGGSPTAGPRGHVPPCWNGPAGEAERTQTRFRVDYDAAPMMLALERLLREAGVSIWYDTRLCAAQSREGKLSHVIVENKSGRLAIAAQAFVDATGDADLCFLAGERTESYLENRRSGWYFSMREGESAHLHPLTDPLKGPCPPGSRFYRLSGSEVSAYVEDMHDMIHAHASGQE
;
A
#
# COMPACT_ATOMS: atom_id res chain seq x y z
N TYR A 1 23.55 -0.48 8.58
CA TYR A 1 23.91 -1.89 8.78
C TYR A 1 24.32 -2.61 7.50
N GLY A 2 23.95 -2.13 6.27
CA GLY A 2 24.44 -2.63 4.98
C GLY A 2 24.00 -4.06 4.60
N HIS A 3 23.02 -4.63 5.28
CA HIS A 3 22.46 -5.93 4.92
C HIS A 3 21.20 -5.77 4.09
N GLN A 4 21.11 -6.58 3.03
CA GLN A 4 19.89 -6.69 2.25
C GLN A 4 18.83 -7.44 3.09
N VAL A 5 17.67 -6.83 3.29
CA VAL A 5 16.56 -7.41 4.04
C VAL A 5 15.41 -7.88 3.14
N ILE A 6 15.39 -7.44 1.89
CA ILE A 6 14.41 -7.86 0.89
C ILE A 6 15.10 -8.79 -0.10
N GLY A 7 14.53 -9.96 -0.31
CA GLY A 7 15.01 -10.97 -1.25
C GLY A 7 13.87 -11.68 -1.97
N GLY A 8 14.21 -12.65 -2.81
CA GLY A 8 13.22 -13.43 -3.55
C GLY A 8 12.34 -12.58 -4.46
N ILE A 9 11.03 -12.81 -4.42
CA ILE A 9 10.04 -12.10 -5.26
C ILE A 9 10.08 -10.59 -5.02
N GLY A 10 10.29 -10.14 -3.79
CA GLY A 10 10.40 -8.71 -3.47
C GLY A 10 11.57 -8.02 -4.17
N GLU A 11 12.73 -8.66 -4.20
CA GLU A 11 13.89 -8.15 -4.93
C GLU A 11 13.67 -8.18 -6.44
N GLU A 12 13.12 -9.29 -6.97
CA GLU A 12 12.80 -9.40 -8.39
C GLU A 12 11.86 -8.29 -8.84
N LEU A 13 10.81 -8.03 -8.05
CA LEU A 13 9.85 -6.98 -8.32
C LEU A 13 10.51 -5.60 -8.35
N LEU A 14 11.34 -5.29 -7.36
CA LEU A 14 12.08 -4.02 -7.32
C LEU A 14 13.01 -3.86 -8.53
N ARG A 15 13.73 -4.93 -8.92
CA ARG A 15 14.57 -4.91 -10.13
C ARG A 15 13.76 -4.61 -11.38
N LYS A 16 12.65 -5.32 -11.59
CA LYS A 16 11.76 -5.11 -12.74
C LYS A 16 11.13 -3.71 -12.76
N SER A 17 10.79 -3.15 -11.61
CA SER A 17 10.23 -1.80 -11.52
C SER A 17 11.24 -0.72 -11.90
N VAL A 18 12.51 -0.92 -11.54
CA VAL A 18 13.60 -0.02 -11.89
C VAL A 18 13.94 -0.12 -13.38
N GLU A 19 14.03 -1.35 -13.91
CA GLU A 19 14.29 -1.60 -15.33
C GLU A 19 13.20 -1.04 -16.25
N GLY A 20 11.95 -1.04 -15.81
CA GLY A 20 10.80 -0.49 -16.53
C GLY A 20 10.64 1.03 -16.40
N GLY A 21 11.47 1.69 -15.59
CA GLY A 21 11.42 3.12 -15.36
C GLY A 21 11.83 3.93 -16.59
N SER A 22 11.39 5.19 -16.66
CA SER A 22 11.75 6.08 -17.74
C SER A 22 13.21 6.52 -17.63
N PRO A 23 14.01 6.37 -18.67
CA PRO A 23 15.39 6.86 -18.68
C PRO A 23 15.49 8.39 -18.55
N THR A 24 14.37 9.12 -18.71
CA THR A 24 14.30 10.57 -18.59
C THR A 24 13.96 11.06 -17.18
N ALA A 25 13.64 10.17 -16.25
CA ALA A 25 13.20 10.51 -14.89
C ALA A 25 14.35 10.86 -13.92
N GLY A 26 15.58 11.06 -14.39
CA GLY A 26 16.73 11.38 -13.56
C GLY A 26 17.37 10.14 -12.90
N PRO A 27 18.10 10.29 -11.78
CA PRO A 27 18.82 9.20 -11.13
C PRO A 27 17.95 8.12 -10.49
N ARG A 28 16.64 8.27 -10.54
CA ARG A 28 15.65 7.27 -10.17
C ARG A 28 15.58 6.24 -11.29
N GLY A 29 15.89 5.02 -11.03
CA GLY A 29 15.85 3.97 -12.05
C GLY A 29 17.15 3.26 -12.28
N HIS A 30 18.11 3.42 -11.38
CA HIS A 30 19.32 2.64 -11.40
C HIS A 30 19.27 1.56 -10.33
N VAL A 31 19.45 0.32 -10.77
CA VAL A 31 19.74 -0.78 -9.86
C VAL A 31 21.03 -0.41 -9.11
N PRO A 32 21.03 -0.37 -7.79
CA PRO A 32 22.24 -0.08 -7.04
C PRO A 32 23.36 -1.01 -7.46
N PRO A 33 24.62 -0.54 -7.68
CA PRO A 33 25.72 -1.39 -8.09
C PRO A 33 25.93 -2.61 -7.19
N CYS A 34 25.63 -2.47 -5.88
CA CYS A 34 25.72 -3.56 -4.92
C CYS A 34 24.73 -4.72 -5.16
N TRP A 35 23.73 -4.56 -6.03
CA TRP A 35 22.84 -5.64 -6.43
C TRP A 35 23.40 -6.51 -7.56
N ASN A 36 24.38 -6.02 -8.28
CA ASN A 36 24.91 -6.68 -9.48
C ASN A 36 26.22 -7.44 -9.24
N GLY A 37 26.73 -7.48 -8.01
CA GLY A 37 27.98 -8.16 -7.69
C GLY A 37 28.34 -8.11 -6.21
N PRO A 38 29.48 -8.66 -5.83
CA PRO A 38 29.96 -8.62 -4.47
C PRO A 38 30.35 -7.18 -4.11
N ALA A 39 29.39 -6.46 -3.55
CA ALA A 39 29.63 -5.12 -3.03
C ALA A 39 30.42 -5.19 -1.73
N GLY A 40 31.39 -4.31 -1.57
CA GLY A 40 32.13 -4.13 -0.32
C GLY A 40 31.19 -3.64 0.79
N GLU A 41 31.59 -3.87 2.04
CA GLU A 41 30.81 -3.46 3.21
C GLU A 41 30.54 -1.94 3.21
N ALA A 42 31.52 -1.14 2.82
CA ALA A 42 31.41 0.31 2.74
C ALA A 42 30.32 0.74 1.74
N GLU A 43 30.29 0.12 0.54
CA GLU A 43 29.27 0.41 -0.48
C GLU A 43 27.88 -0.01 -0.01
N ARG A 44 27.73 -1.21 0.56
CA ARG A 44 26.46 -1.68 1.12
C ARG A 44 25.96 -0.79 2.24
N THR A 45 26.86 -0.30 3.09
CA THR A 45 26.53 0.62 4.19
C THR A 45 26.08 1.98 3.66
N GLN A 46 26.71 2.47 2.61
CA GLN A 46 26.41 3.76 2.00
C GLN A 46 25.08 3.75 1.26
N THR A 47 24.84 2.75 0.43
CA THR A 47 23.62 2.64 -0.37
C THR A 47 22.47 2.00 0.41
N ARG A 48 22.80 1.15 1.41
CA ARG A 48 21.86 0.39 2.24
C ARG A 48 20.82 -0.39 1.42
N PHE A 49 21.17 -0.79 0.22
CA PHE A 49 20.24 -1.39 -0.74
C PHE A 49 18.98 -0.54 -0.98
N ARG A 50 19.10 0.77 -0.83
CA ARG A 50 18.01 1.70 -1.10
C ARG A 50 17.79 1.82 -2.60
N VAL A 51 16.54 1.71 -3.00
CA VAL A 51 16.09 1.89 -4.38
C VAL A 51 14.96 2.90 -4.39
N ASP A 52 15.09 3.90 -5.25
CA ASP A 52 13.98 4.77 -5.60
C ASP A 52 13.38 4.24 -6.91
N TYR A 53 12.07 4.08 -6.96
CA TYR A 53 11.35 3.56 -8.11
C TYR A 53 10.13 4.42 -8.43
N ASP A 54 9.69 4.37 -9.67
CA ASP A 54 8.46 5.03 -10.08
C ASP A 54 7.25 4.12 -9.85
N ALA A 55 6.17 4.68 -9.31
CA ALA A 55 4.99 3.89 -8.95
C ALA A 55 4.32 3.21 -10.16
N ALA A 56 4.24 3.90 -11.30
CA ALA A 56 3.60 3.34 -12.49
C ALA A 56 4.37 2.13 -13.06
N PRO A 57 5.70 2.16 -13.28
CA PRO A 57 6.47 0.97 -13.65
C PRO A 57 6.36 -0.16 -12.63
N MET A 58 6.30 0.15 -11.33
CA MET A 58 6.11 -0.86 -10.28
C MET A 58 4.77 -1.57 -10.42
N MET A 59 3.69 -0.84 -10.62
CA MET A 59 2.35 -1.41 -10.84
C MET A 59 2.31 -2.31 -12.09
N LEU A 60 2.90 -1.86 -13.19
CA LEU A 60 2.95 -2.63 -14.44
C LEU A 60 3.83 -3.88 -14.30
N ALA A 61 4.92 -3.80 -13.55
CA ALA A 61 5.78 -4.94 -13.26
C ALA A 61 5.04 -6.01 -12.43
N LEU A 62 4.28 -5.59 -11.41
CA LEU A 62 3.42 -6.48 -10.61
C LEU A 62 2.40 -7.21 -11.48
N GLU A 63 1.65 -6.47 -12.28
CA GLU A 63 0.65 -7.05 -13.18
C GLU A 63 1.29 -8.07 -14.12
N ARG A 64 2.43 -7.73 -14.72
CA ARG A 64 3.14 -8.60 -15.64
C ARG A 64 3.57 -9.90 -14.99
N LEU A 65 4.16 -9.84 -13.80
CA LEU A 65 4.57 -11.04 -13.05
C LEU A 65 3.38 -11.95 -12.73
N LEU A 66 2.26 -11.39 -12.32
CA LEU A 66 1.05 -12.16 -12.03
C LEU A 66 0.51 -12.84 -13.29
N ARG A 67 0.49 -12.13 -14.42
CA ARG A 67 0.03 -12.68 -15.70
C ARG A 67 0.97 -13.76 -16.23
N GLU A 68 2.27 -13.57 -16.15
CA GLU A 68 3.29 -14.56 -16.52
C GLU A 68 3.19 -15.83 -15.67
N ALA A 69 2.79 -15.68 -14.39
CA ALA A 69 2.50 -16.81 -13.51
C ALA A 69 1.12 -17.46 -13.74
N GLY A 70 0.34 -17.00 -14.70
CA GLY A 70 -0.99 -17.55 -15.00
C GLY A 70 -2.07 -17.15 -13.99
N VAL A 71 -1.85 -16.11 -13.20
CA VAL A 71 -2.82 -15.61 -12.22
C VAL A 71 -3.92 -14.82 -12.91
N SER A 72 -5.19 -15.12 -12.59
CA SER A 72 -6.33 -14.31 -13.01
C SER A 72 -6.46 -13.10 -12.10
N ILE A 73 -6.35 -11.91 -12.65
CA ILE A 73 -6.46 -10.65 -11.93
C ILE A 73 -7.87 -10.08 -12.14
N TRP A 74 -8.53 -9.71 -11.05
CA TRP A 74 -9.83 -9.07 -11.07
C TRP A 74 -9.73 -7.67 -10.47
N TYR A 75 -9.74 -6.66 -11.31
CA TYR A 75 -9.74 -5.26 -10.89
C TYR A 75 -11.15 -4.81 -10.49
N ASP A 76 -11.22 -3.73 -9.74
CA ASP A 76 -12.47 -3.14 -9.28
C ASP A 76 -13.42 -4.17 -8.65
N THR A 77 -12.82 -5.07 -7.86
CA THR A 77 -13.52 -6.19 -7.23
C THR A 77 -13.37 -6.10 -5.73
N ARG A 78 -14.49 -5.94 -5.03
CA ARG A 78 -14.53 -5.77 -3.58
C ARG A 78 -14.97 -7.05 -2.89
N LEU A 79 -14.28 -7.43 -1.84
CA LEU A 79 -14.70 -8.49 -0.91
C LEU A 79 -15.90 -7.98 -0.09
N CYS A 80 -17.01 -8.74 -0.09
CA CYS A 80 -18.25 -8.36 0.57
C CYS A 80 -18.66 -9.29 1.71
N ALA A 81 -18.32 -10.56 1.62
CA ALA A 81 -18.63 -11.55 2.64
C ALA A 81 -17.72 -12.78 2.54
N ALA A 82 -17.67 -13.55 3.60
CA ALA A 82 -17.01 -14.83 3.66
C ALA A 82 -18.00 -15.88 4.17
N GLN A 83 -17.91 -17.10 3.68
CA GLN A 83 -18.76 -18.21 4.11
C GLN A 83 -17.90 -19.38 4.56
N SER A 84 -18.07 -19.76 5.80
CA SER A 84 -17.40 -20.92 6.40
C SER A 84 -18.36 -22.09 6.49
N ARG A 85 -17.85 -23.29 6.27
CA ARG A 85 -18.55 -24.55 6.47
C ARG A 85 -17.65 -25.49 7.26
N GLU A 86 -18.16 -26.04 8.34
CA GLU A 86 -17.43 -26.99 9.20
C GLU A 86 -16.07 -26.43 9.68
N GLY A 87 -16.03 -25.15 10.04
CA GLY A 87 -14.80 -24.48 10.50
C GLY A 87 -13.76 -24.18 9.41
N LYS A 88 -14.13 -24.33 8.14
CA LYS A 88 -13.26 -24.00 7.01
C LYS A 88 -13.91 -22.95 6.12
N LEU A 89 -13.14 -21.98 5.69
CA LEU A 89 -13.58 -21.00 4.69
C LEU A 89 -13.83 -21.74 3.37
N SER A 90 -15.06 -21.67 2.87
CA SER A 90 -15.49 -22.37 1.67
C SER A 90 -15.62 -21.47 0.46
N HIS A 91 -16.08 -20.26 0.68
CA HIS A 91 -16.32 -19.28 -0.37
C HIS A 91 -16.05 -17.86 0.14
N VAL A 92 -15.63 -17.00 -0.77
CA VAL A 92 -15.72 -15.55 -0.58
C VAL A 92 -16.75 -14.98 -1.55
N ILE A 93 -17.48 -13.98 -1.11
CA ILE A 93 -18.43 -13.24 -1.94
C ILE A 93 -17.77 -11.93 -2.30
N VAL A 94 -17.66 -11.70 -3.59
CA VAL A 94 -17.10 -10.46 -4.14
C VAL A 94 -18.16 -9.75 -4.98
N GLU A 95 -18.00 -8.45 -5.12
CA GLU A 95 -18.83 -7.62 -5.97
C GLU A 95 -17.96 -6.79 -6.92
N ASN A 96 -18.33 -6.80 -8.18
CA ASN A 96 -17.71 -5.98 -9.21
C ASN A 96 -18.78 -5.53 -10.22
N LYS A 97 -18.37 -4.96 -11.33
CA LYS A 97 -19.28 -4.47 -12.37
C LYS A 97 -20.21 -5.54 -12.96
N SER A 98 -19.87 -6.83 -12.84
CA SER A 98 -20.71 -7.96 -13.26
C SER A 98 -21.71 -8.40 -12.18
N GLY A 99 -21.71 -7.76 -11.02
CA GLY A 99 -22.56 -8.11 -9.88
C GLY A 99 -21.84 -8.94 -8.84
N ARG A 100 -22.63 -9.64 -8.01
CA ARG A 100 -22.10 -10.49 -6.93
C ARG A 100 -21.75 -11.86 -7.42
N LEU A 101 -20.59 -12.33 -7.02
CA LEU A 101 -20.02 -13.60 -7.42
C LEU A 101 -19.51 -14.33 -6.16
N ALA A 102 -19.71 -15.65 -6.13
CA ALA A 102 -19.13 -16.53 -5.13
C ALA A 102 -17.88 -17.20 -5.71
N ILE A 103 -16.76 -17.08 -5.03
CA ILE A 103 -15.50 -17.71 -5.41
C ILE A 103 -15.16 -18.80 -4.41
N ALA A 104 -15.08 -20.02 -4.88
CA ALA A 104 -14.60 -21.17 -4.10
C ALA A 104 -13.11 -21.39 -4.38
N ALA A 105 -12.35 -21.75 -3.36
CA ALA A 105 -10.95 -22.10 -3.47
C ALA A 105 -10.55 -23.15 -2.42
N GLN A 106 -9.42 -23.80 -2.63
CA GLN A 106 -8.86 -24.74 -1.66
C GLN A 106 -8.17 -24.00 -0.50
N ALA A 107 -7.66 -22.81 -0.76
CA ALA A 107 -7.02 -21.92 0.21
C ALA A 107 -7.29 -20.46 -0.13
N PHE A 108 -7.31 -19.62 0.88
CA PHE A 108 -7.49 -18.18 0.76
C PHE A 108 -6.34 -17.48 1.48
N VAL A 109 -5.85 -16.41 0.88
CA VAL A 109 -4.84 -15.53 1.47
C VAL A 109 -5.47 -14.17 1.64
N ASP A 110 -5.53 -13.68 2.87
CA ASP A 110 -5.96 -12.31 3.17
C ASP A 110 -4.77 -11.35 2.97
N ALA A 111 -4.88 -10.49 1.99
CA ALA A 111 -3.96 -9.40 1.70
C ALA A 111 -4.70 -8.08 1.52
N THR A 112 -5.84 -7.92 2.20
CA THR A 112 -6.72 -6.74 2.11
C THR A 112 -6.11 -5.49 2.77
N GLY A 113 -5.09 -5.66 3.60
CA GLY A 113 -4.46 -4.58 4.37
C GLY A 113 -5.02 -4.50 5.80
N ASP A 114 -6.33 -4.56 5.94
CA ASP A 114 -7.04 -4.42 7.22
C ASP A 114 -7.59 -5.75 7.78
N ALA A 115 -7.15 -6.88 7.24
CA ALA A 115 -7.64 -8.22 7.60
C ALA A 115 -9.15 -8.41 7.40
N ASP A 116 -9.71 -7.81 6.36
CA ASP A 116 -11.14 -7.84 6.05
C ASP A 116 -11.68 -9.25 5.87
N LEU A 117 -10.92 -10.11 5.19
CA LEU A 117 -11.31 -11.50 5.01
C LEU A 117 -11.36 -12.27 6.34
N CYS A 118 -10.36 -12.09 7.18
CA CYS A 118 -10.33 -12.70 8.51
C CYS A 118 -11.52 -12.23 9.35
N PHE A 119 -11.79 -10.93 9.35
CA PHE A 119 -12.93 -10.36 10.05
C PHE A 119 -14.28 -10.91 9.54
N LEU A 120 -14.48 -10.93 8.22
CA LEU A 120 -15.70 -11.46 7.60
C LEU A 120 -15.87 -12.97 7.78
N ALA A 121 -14.78 -13.72 7.93
CA ALA A 121 -14.79 -15.13 8.22
C ALA A 121 -15.10 -15.46 9.69
N GLY A 122 -15.15 -14.44 10.56
CA GLY A 122 -15.39 -14.59 11.99
C GLY A 122 -14.15 -14.98 12.80
N GLU A 123 -12.96 -14.80 12.23
CA GLU A 123 -11.71 -15.00 12.94
C GLU A 123 -11.49 -13.92 14.00
N ARG A 124 -10.71 -14.25 15.02
CA ARG A 124 -10.35 -13.28 16.05
C ARG A 124 -9.44 -12.22 15.45
N THR A 125 -9.94 -10.98 15.43
CA THR A 125 -9.18 -9.80 15.02
C THR A 125 -9.04 -8.82 16.17
N GLU A 126 -7.99 -8.02 16.16
CA GLU A 126 -7.79 -6.91 17.08
C GLU A 126 -7.82 -5.60 16.30
N SER A 127 -8.57 -4.62 16.80
CA SER A 127 -8.63 -3.29 16.22
C SER A 127 -7.92 -2.31 17.14
N TYR A 128 -6.97 -1.57 16.59
CA TYR A 128 -6.37 -0.46 17.31
C TYR A 128 -7.31 0.73 17.25
N LEU A 129 -7.65 1.27 18.42
CA LEU A 129 -8.59 2.39 18.53
C LEU A 129 -7.89 3.76 18.42
N GLU A 130 -6.60 3.77 18.18
CA GLU A 130 -5.78 4.98 18.13
C GLU A 130 -5.33 5.29 16.70
N ASN A 131 -6.29 5.47 15.80
CA ASN A 131 -5.99 5.91 14.44
C ASN A 131 -5.63 7.39 14.44
N ARG A 132 -4.53 7.71 13.80
CA ARG A 132 -4.11 9.10 13.58
C ARG A 132 -4.58 9.56 12.20
N ARG A 133 -4.96 10.81 12.12
CA ARG A 133 -5.22 11.41 10.82
C ARG A 133 -3.92 11.49 10.04
N SER A 134 -3.96 11.04 8.82
CA SER A 134 -2.85 11.16 7.89
C SER A 134 -3.38 11.37 6.48
N GLY A 135 -2.81 12.31 5.78
CA GLY A 135 -3.19 12.60 4.41
C GLY A 135 -1.99 13.11 3.64
N TRP A 136 -2.17 13.29 2.38
CA TRP A 136 -1.15 13.89 1.52
C TRP A 136 -1.80 14.48 0.27
N TYR A 137 -1.15 15.46 -0.30
CA TYR A 137 -1.52 16.00 -1.59
C TYR A 137 -0.28 16.40 -2.38
N PHE A 138 -0.44 16.59 -3.67
CA PHE A 138 0.59 17.14 -4.53
C PHE A 138 0.26 18.57 -4.89
N SER A 139 1.25 19.46 -4.81
CA SER A 139 1.21 20.75 -5.50
C SER A 139 2.12 20.71 -6.72
N MET A 140 1.71 21.39 -7.76
CA MET A 140 2.49 21.54 -8.98
C MET A 140 2.34 22.97 -9.51
N ARG A 141 3.46 23.58 -9.80
CA ARG A 141 3.51 24.89 -10.46
C ARG A 141 4.07 24.73 -11.87
N GLU A 142 3.73 25.65 -12.74
CA GLU A 142 4.25 25.62 -14.10
C GLU A 142 5.79 25.70 -14.10
N GLY A 143 6.42 24.75 -14.80
CA GLY A 143 7.89 24.62 -14.86
C GLY A 143 8.55 23.96 -13.66
N GLU A 144 7.79 23.53 -12.65
CA GLU A 144 8.31 22.82 -11.48
C GLU A 144 7.89 21.34 -11.50
N SER A 145 8.66 20.49 -10.81
CA SER A 145 8.24 19.12 -10.53
C SER A 145 7.18 19.07 -9.43
N ALA A 146 6.32 18.07 -9.47
CA ALA A 146 5.33 17.85 -8.43
C ALA A 146 5.99 17.73 -7.05
N HIS A 147 5.48 18.47 -6.08
CA HIS A 147 5.92 18.43 -4.69
C HIS A 147 4.88 17.70 -3.84
N LEU A 148 5.31 16.65 -3.10
CA LEU A 148 4.47 15.91 -2.17
C LEU A 148 4.45 16.58 -0.80
N HIS A 149 3.26 16.86 -0.30
CA HIS A 149 2.99 17.36 1.04
C HIS A 149 2.41 16.24 1.91
N PRO A 150 3.23 15.52 2.69
CA PRO A 150 2.71 14.55 3.65
C PRO A 150 2.25 15.27 4.91
N LEU A 151 1.06 14.95 5.36
CA LEU A 151 0.43 15.49 6.57
C LEU A 151 0.07 14.35 7.50
N THR A 152 0.49 14.44 8.75
CA THR A 152 0.10 13.49 9.79
C THR A 152 -0.03 14.21 11.11
N ASP A 153 -0.98 13.78 11.93
CA ASP A 153 -0.99 14.19 13.34
C ASP A 153 0.35 13.81 14.00
N PRO A 154 0.80 14.57 15.00
CA PRO A 154 2.07 14.33 15.68
C PRO A 154 2.24 12.87 16.11
N LEU A 155 3.31 12.24 15.69
CA LEU A 155 3.60 10.82 15.98
C LEU A 155 4.09 10.59 17.43
N LYS A 156 4.34 11.64 18.20
CA LYS A 156 4.90 11.56 19.55
C LYS A 156 3.95 12.17 20.56
N GLY A 157 3.66 11.41 21.61
CA GLY A 157 2.83 11.85 22.73
C GLY A 157 1.44 11.21 22.75
N PRO A 158 0.68 11.41 23.82
CA PRO A 158 -0.70 10.96 23.89
C PRO A 158 -1.54 11.67 22.83
N CYS A 159 -2.54 11.00 22.31
CA CYS A 159 -3.51 11.64 21.43
C CYS A 159 -4.09 12.88 22.11
N PRO A 160 -4.20 14.02 21.42
CA PRO A 160 -4.81 15.21 21.98
C PRO A 160 -6.21 14.90 22.53
N PRO A 161 -6.61 15.53 23.67
CA PRO A 161 -7.98 15.40 24.16
C PRO A 161 -8.99 15.77 23.06
N GLY A 162 -9.97 14.88 22.80
CA GLY A 162 -10.94 15.10 21.74
C GLY A 162 -10.54 14.53 20.37
N SER A 163 -9.40 13.87 20.24
CA SER A 163 -9.04 13.13 19.03
C SER A 163 -10.13 12.10 18.72
N ARG A 164 -10.58 12.10 17.48
CA ARG A 164 -11.52 11.08 17.01
C ARG A 164 -10.79 9.79 16.72
N PHE A 165 -11.39 8.71 17.19
CA PHE A 165 -11.02 7.36 16.79
C PHE A 165 -12.02 6.89 15.75
N TYR A 166 -11.50 6.33 14.67
CA TYR A 166 -12.33 5.84 13.58
C TYR A 166 -12.29 4.32 13.59
N ARG A 167 -13.47 3.73 13.60
CA ARG A 167 -13.64 2.28 13.46
C ARG A 167 -13.80 1.92 11.99
N LEU A 168 -14.15 0.67 11.73
CA LEU A 168 -14.23 0.12 10.38
C LEU A 168 -15.63 0.23 9.76
N SER A 169 -16.60 0.89 10.40
CA SER A 169 -17.90 1.10 9.79
C SER A 169 -17.81 2.11 8.65
N GLY A 170 -18.66 1.94 7.64
CA GLY A 170 -18.64 2.82 6.47
C GLY A 170 -18.84 4.31 6.82
N SER A 171 -19.64 4.61 7.86
CA SER A 171 -19.83 5.98 8.34
C SER A 171 -18.58 6.54 9.03
N GLU A 172 -17.87 5.71 9.78
CA GLU A 172 -16.62 6.13 10.44
C GLU A 172 -15.48 6.31 9.43
N VAL A 173 -15.40 5.45 8.40
CA VAL A 173 -14.46 5.63 7.30
C VAL A 173 -14.74 6.93 6.54
N SER A 174 -16.03 7.25 6.29
CA SER A 174 -16.41 8.51 5.65
C SER A 174 -16.00 9.73 6.49
N ALA A 175 -16.29 9.70 7.80
CA ALA A 175 -15.89 10.76 8.71
C ALA A 175 -14.36 10.91 8.79
N TYR A 176 -13.62 9.82 8.74
CA TYR A 176 -12.15 9.86 8.66
C TYR A 176 -11.67 10.58 7.40
N VAL A 177 -12.25 10.25 6.25
CA VAL A 177 -11.89 10.89 4.97
C VAL A 177 -12.22 12.39 4.99
N GLU A 178 -13.38 12.79 5.54
CA GLU A 178 -13.76 14.19 5.69
C GLU A 178 -12.77 14.95 6.57
N ASP A 179 -12.43 14.42 7.75
CA ASP A 179 -11.43 15.03 8.64
C ASP A 179 -10.03 15.13 7.99
N MET A 180 -9.69 14.18 7.11
CA MET A 180 -8.45 14.25 6.32
C MET A 180 -8.48 15.38 5.31
N HIS A 181 -9.59 15.54 4.60
CA HIS A 181 -9.76 16.62 3.64
C HIS A 181 -9.71 17.99 4.31
N ASP A 182 -10.31 18.13 5.50
CA ASP A 182 -10.25 19.37 6.28
C ASP A 182 -8.80 19.70 6.68
N MET A 183 -8.02 18.71 7.12
CA MET A 183 -6.61 18.91 7.44
C MET A 183 -5.79 19.33 6.21
N ILE A 184 -6.03 18.69 5.06
CA ILE A 184 -5.38 19.05 3.80
C ILE A 184 -5.76 20.47 3.39
N HIS A 185 -7.03 20.83 3.51
CA HIS A 185 -7.52 22.16 3.17
C HIS A 185 -6.91 23.24 4.05
N ALA A 186 -6.84 23.04 5.36
CA ALA A 186 -6.22 23.97 6.30
C ALA A 186 -4.74 24.21 5.94
N HIS A 187 -3.99 23.15 5.72
CA HIS A 187 -2.58 23.25 5.33
C HIS A 187 -2.39 23.93 3.97
N ALA A 188 -3.19 23.57 2.96
CA ALA A 188 -3.08 24.14 1.62
C ALA A 188 -3.46 25.62 1.57
N SER A 189 -4.35 26.08 2.47
CA SER A 189 -4.77 27.46 2.58
C SER A 189 -3.92 28.31 3.55
N GLY A 190 -2.92 27.70 4.21
CA GLY A 190 -2.05 28.40 5.15
C GLY A 190 -2.76 28.84 6.43
N GLN A 191 -3.77 28.10 6.88
CA GLN A 191 -4.58 28.36 8.07
C GLN A 191 -4.10 27.56 9.30
N GLU A 192 -2.88 26.99 9.27
CA GLU A 192 -2.26 26.33 10.41
C GLU A 192 -1.67 27.32 11.42
#